data_fe5e7c1b3923b99125915b30fefd6106
#
_entry.id   fe5e7c1b3923b99125915b30fefd6106
#
_cell.length_a   1.000
_cell.length_b   1.000
_cell.length_c   1.000
_cell.angle_alpha   90.00
_cell.angle_beta   90.00
_cell.angle_gamma   90.00
#
_symmetry.space_group_name_H-M   'P 1'
#
loop_
_entity.id
_entity.type
_entity.pdbx_description
1 polymer ?
#
loop_
_entity_poly.entity_id
_entity_poly.type
_entity_poly.pdbx_seq_one_letter_code
_entity_poly.pdbx_strand_id
1 'polypeptide(L)'
;MQMVNKLKKVLEKGEVALGTAIFSYSPAVVEVAGYSGLDFVRIDNEYSWRRDESMEHMIRAAYVAEITPILRIDKGDHYLVNKALEMGAGGVLVPDISRKEEVEELIKATKFPPRGTRGYSSLCFSGQWGARSGKDFVNWCDSEILVGIMIENEEVITRLDEILSIEGLDFVLFGPSDYSMSLGLRGPQKNHPKVQDALKKTIEVASRYKKPVAIGVGQPWEEEAKKYIDLGCRIIEIGHDVVVLRSIWKGLSTAIRNI
;
A
#
# COMPACT_ATOMS: atom_id res chain seq x y z
N MET A 1 -19.06 -4.42 13.98
CA MET A 1 -18.39 -3.66 12.90
C MET A 1 -17.95 -4.65 11.83
N GLN A 2 -18.34 -4.46 10.59
CA GLN A 2 -17.80 -5.27 9.48
C GLN A 2 -16.41 -4.73 9.10
N MET A 3 -15.39 -5.56 9.24
CA MET A 3 -14.05 -5.24 8.74
C MET A 3 -14.03 -5.54 7.23
N VAL A 4 -14.40 -4.54 6.44
CA VAL A 4 -14.51 -4.64 4.99
C VAL A 4 -13.33 -3.93 4.36
N ASN A 5 -12.71 -4.54 3.35
CA ASN A 5 -11.65 -3.92 2.58
C ASN A 5 -12.25 -2.99 1.51
N LYS A 6 -12.30 -1.68 1.80
CA LYS A 6 -12.84 -0.66 0.87
C LYS A 6 -11.98 -0.55 -0.38
N LEU A 7 -10.65 -0.58 -0.25
CA LEU A 7 -9.73 -0.56 -1.39
C LEU A 7 -10.06 -1.69 -2.37
N LYS A 8 -10.20 -2.92 -1.87
CA LYS A 8 -10.58 -4.06 -2.68
C LYS A 8 -11.91 -3.85 -3.40
N LYS A 9 -12.94 -3.39 -2.67
CA LYS A 9 -14.27 -3.15 -3.27
C LYS A 9 -14.27 -2.10 -4.37
N VAL A 10 -13.48 -1.03 -4.24
CA VAL A 10 -13.33 -0.01 -5.29
C VAL A 10 -12.68 -0.62 -6.53
N LEU A 11 -11.61 -1.39 -6.34
CA LEU A 11 -10.91 -2.06 -7.43
C LEU A 11 -11.76 -3.11 -8.15
N GLU A 12 -12.58 -3.88 -7.42
CA GLU A 12 -13.52 -4.86 -7.99
C GLU A 12 -14.58 -4.23 -8.88
N LYS A 13 -14.93 -2.97 -8.64
CA LYS A 13 -15.84 -2.19 -9.51
C LYS A 13 -15.15 -1.61 -10.75
N GLY A 14 -13.82 -1.75 -10.86
CA GLY A 14 -13.02 -1.13 -11.91
C GLY A 14 -12.79 0.37 -11.71
N GLU A 15 -13.11 0.90 -10.54
CA GLU A 15 -12.92 2.30 -10.17
C GLU A 15 -11.48 2.58 -9.74
N VAL A 16 -11.11 3.86 -9.65
CA VAL A 16 -9.81 4.31 -9.15
C VAL A 16 -9.90 4.49 -7.63
N ALA A 17 -9.04 3.82 -6.90
CA ALA A 17 -8.95 3.96 -5.45
C ALA A 17 -8.00 5.12 -5.09
N LEU A 18 -8.44 5.96 -4.13
CA LEU A 18 -7.69 7.10 -3.63
C LEU A 18 -7.23 6.86 -2.19
N GLY A 19 -5.99 7.16 -1.90
CA GLY A 19 -5.43 7.04 -0.56
C GLY A 19 -4.26 7.99 -0.32
N THR A 20 -3.63 7.87 0.83
CA THR A 20 -2.43 8.64 1.19
C THR A 20 -1.51 7.82 2.07
N ALA A 21 -0.22 8.16 2.09
CA ALA A 21 0.74 7.55 3.00
C ALA A 21 0.80 8.33 4.32
N ILE A 22 0.79 7.61 5.43
CA ILE A 22 0.84 8.16 6.79
C ILE A 22 2.22 7.93 7.40
N PHE A 23 2.91 9.02 7.71
CA PHE A 23 4.22 9.06 8.37
C PHE A 23 4.16 9.66 9.77
N SER A 24 3.08 10.38 10.10
CA SER A 24 2.94 11.10 11.38
C SER A 24 2.57 10.21 12.57
N TYR A 25 2.20 8.95 12.36
CA TYR A 25 1.73 8.03 13.40
C TYR A 25 0.59 8.62 14.24
N SER A 26 -0.32 9.30 13.58
CA SER A 26 -1.48 9.94 14.21
C SER A 26 -2.79 9.25 13.82
N PRO A 27 -3.49 8.58 14.76
CA PRO A 27 -4.82 8.05 14.51
C PRO A 27 -5.80 9.12 13.99
N ALA A 28 -5.71 10.35 14.51
CA ALA A 28 -6.56 11.46 14.06
C ALA A 28 -6.34 11.82 12.59
N VAL A 29 -5.10 11.76 12.09
CA VAL A 29 -4.81 11.98 10.66
C VAL A 29 -5.38 10.87 9.80
N VAL A 30 -5.36 9.63 10.28
CA VAL A 30 -6.01 8.49 9.61
C VAL A 30 -7.53 8.69 9.51
N GLU A 31 -8.17 9.13 10.60
CA GLU A 31 -9.61 9.45 10.61
C GLU A 31 -9.94 10.60 9.65
N VAL A 32 -9.13 11.67 9.67
CA VAL A 32 -9.27 12.80 8.73
C VAL A 32 -9.18 12.34 7.29
N ALA A 33 -8.24 11.44 6.96
CA ALA A 33 -8.12 10.87 5.61
C ALA A 33 -9.43 10.18 5.18
N GLY A 34 -10.03 9.36 6.05
CA GLY A 34 -11.29 8.67 5.76
C GLY A 34 -12.47 9.63 5.61
N TYR A 35 -12.62 10.58 6.55
CA TYR A 35 -13.68 11.59 6.48
C TYR A 35 -13.50 12.59 5.31
N SER A 36 -12.30 12.63 4.72
CA SER A 36 -12.03 13.39 3.48
C SER A 36 -12.38 12.62 2.20
N GLY A 37 -12.91 11.40 2.33
CA GLY A 37 -13.37 10.60 1.19
C GLY A 37 -12.32 9.64 0.59
N LEU A 38 -11.18 9.43 1.25
CA LEU A 38 -10.21 8.45 0.81
C LEU A 38 -10.69 7.01 1.04
N ASP A 39 -10.14 6.07 0.29
CA ASP A 39 -10.50 4.66 0.33
C ASP A 39 -9.54 3.82 1.18
N PHE A 40 -8.29 4.28 1.28
CA PHE A 40 -7.26 3.60 2.04
C PHE A 40 -6.22 4.58 2.59
N VAL A 41 -5.49 4.11 3.58
CA VAL A 41 -4.22 4.72 4.03
C VAL A 41 -3.12 3.67 3.97
N ARG A 42 -1.92 4.09 3.56
CA ARG A 42 -0.72 3.29 3.71
C ARG A 42 0.05 3.79 4.93
N ILE A 43 0.04 3.02 5.99
CA ILE A 43 0.81 3.30 7.20
C ILE A 43 2.25 2.86 6.96
N ASP A 44 3.17 3.82 7.03
CA ASP A 44 4.58 3.57 6.75
C ASP A 44 5.32 3.02 7.97
N ASN A 45 5.99 1.90 7.79
CA ASN A 45 6.83 1.32 8.84
C ASN A 45 8.25 0.98 8.34
N GLU A 46 8.60 1.40 7.13
CA GLU A 46 9.95 1.28 6.58
C GLU A 46 10.85 2.44 7.07
N TYR A 47 10.40 3.68 6.90
CA TYR A 47 11.15 4.88 7.30
C TYR A 47 10.76 5.41 8.68
N SER A 48 10.23 4.56 9.53
CA SER A 48 9.74 4.92 10.86
C SER A 48 10.44 4.09 11.94
N TRP A 49 10.68 4.74 13.09
CA TRP A 49 11.27 4.08 14.26
C TRP A 49 10.25 3.34 15.13
N ARG A 50 8.94 3.49 14.85
CA ARG A 50 7.89 3.01 15.74
C ARG A 50 7.33 1.69 15.26
N ARG A 51 7.56 0.64 16.05
CA ARG A 51 6.93 -0.68 15.93
C ARG A 51 6.22 -0.98 17.25
N ASP A 52 5.30 -0.10 17.65
CA ASP A 52 4.62 -0.11 18.93
C ASP A 52 3.08 -0.12 18.76
N GLU A 53 2.37 -0.02 19.87
CA GLU A 53 0.91 0.00 19.95
C GLU A 53 0.25 1.13 19.13
N SER A 54 1.00 2.17 18.74
CA SER A 54 0.46 3.25 17.92
C SER A 54 -0.01 2.75 16.56
N MET A 55 0.61 1.70 16.02
CA MET A 55 0.19 1.05 14.78
C MET A 55 -1.21 0.42 14.93
N GLU A 56 -1.49 -0.22 16.07
CA GLU A 56 -2.83 -0.75 16.34
C GLU A 56 -3.87 0.35 16.41
N HIS A 57 -3.54 1.48 17.03
CA HIS A 57 -4.46 2.61 17.11
C HIS A 57 -4.74 3.22 15.73
N MET A 58 -3.75 3.31 14.85
CA MET A 58 -3.96 3.77 13.47
C MET A 58 -4.81 2.80 12.65
N ILE A 59 -4.60 1.49 12.80
CA ILE A 59 -5.44 0.48 12.15
C ILE A 59 -6.89 0.59 12.63
N ARG A 60 -7.11 0.75 13.94
CA ARG A 60 -8.45 0.94 14.51
C ARG A 60 -9.10 2.24 14.02
N ALA A 61 -8.34 3.34 13.95
CA ALA A 61 -8.81 4.61 13.42
C ALA A 61 -9.26 4.47 11.95
N ALA A 62 -8.53 3.71 11.14
CA ALA A 62 -8.94 3.42 9.77
C ALA A 62 -10.31 2.72 9.70
N TYR A 63 -10.55 1.75 10.58
CA TYR A 63 -11.87 1.10 10.65
C TYR A 63 -12.99 2.00 11.19
N VAL A 64 -12.67 2.93 12.11
CA VAL A 64 -13.62 3.95 12.57
C VAL A 64 -14.03 4.87 11.43
N ALA A 65 -13.10 5.25 10.58
CA ALA A 65 -13.31 6.10 9.42
C ALA A 65 -13.69 5.34 8.13
N GLU A 66 -13.94 4.03 8.23
CA GLU A 66 -14.39 3.14 7.13
C GLU A 66 -13.46 3.14 5.92
N ILE A 67 -12.15 3.19 6.15
CA ILE A 67 -11.11 3.09 5.12
C ILE A 67 -10.18 1.89 5.37
N THR A 68 -9.45 1.46 4.34
CA THR A 68 -8.57 0.29 4.43
C THR A 68 -7.17 0.67 4.92
N PRO A 69 -6.67 0.12 6.05
CA PRO A 69 -5.28 0.27 6.45
C PRO A 69 -4.40 -0.75 5.71
N ILE A 70 -3.43 -0.26 4.92
CA ILE A 70 -2.35 -1.05 4.33
C ILE A 70 -1.08 -0.74 5.11
N LEU A 71 -0.33 -1.75 5.57
CA LEU A 71 0.95 -1.54 6.22
C LEU A 71 2.10 -1.76 5.24
N ARG A 72 3.01 -0.78 5.13
CA ARG A 72 4.30 -1.00 4.48
C ARG A 72 5.27 -1.58 5.51
N ILE A 73 5.89 -2.71 5.17
CA ILE A 73 6.70 -3.53 6.07
C ILE A 73 7.97 -3.95 5.35
N ASP A 74 9.11 -3.86 6.02
CA ASP A 74 10.41 -4.24 5.48
C ASP A 74 10.42 -5.67 4.91
N LYS A 75 11.13 -5.86 3.82
CA LYS A 75 11.33 -7.16 3.20
C LYS A 75 11.91 -8.17 4.20
N GLY A 76 11.31 -9.35 4.25
CA GLY A 76 11.74 -10.45 5.11
C GLY A 76 11.25 -10.37 6.56
N ASP A 77 10.59 -9.30 6.99
CA ASP A 77 10.00 -9.21 8.34
C ASP A 77 8.64 -9.92 8.43
N HIS A 78 8.66 -11.26 8.26
CA HIS A 78 7.45 -12.07 8.31
C HIS A 78 6.76 -12.01 9.68
N TYR A 79 7.51 -11.73 10.74
CA TYR A 79 6.92 -11.56 12.08
C TYR A 79 6.00 -10.33 12.11
N LEU A 80 6.48 -9.21 11.59
CA LEU A 80 5.68 -7.99 11.55
C LEU A 80 4.50 -8.10 10.57
N VAL A 81 4.68 -8.81 9.43
CA VAL A 81 3.57 -9.16 8.53
C VAL A 81 2.45 -9.87 9.31
N ASN A 82 2.77 -10.90 10.07
CA ASN A 82 1.78 -11.62 10.87
C ASN A 82 1.12 -10.71 11.91
N LYS A 83 1.90 -9.89 12.62
CA LYS A 83 1.35 -8.94 13.61
C LYS A 83 0.43 -7.91 12.99
N ALA A 84 0.79 -7.33 11.85
CA ALA A 84 -0.06 -6.41 11.11
C ALA A 84 -1.42 -7.03 10.77
N LEU A 85 -1.40 -8.26 10.27
CA LEU A 85 -2.62 -9.00 9.90
C LEU A 85 -3.47 -9.40 11.12
N GLU A 86 -2.85 -9.76 12.24
CA GLU A 86 -3.54 -10.02 13.52
C GLU A 86 -4.20 -8.73 14.06
N MET A 87 -3.53 -7.58 13.94
CA MET A 87 -4.04 -6.27 14.34
C MET A 87 -5.12 -5.73 13.39
N GLY A 88 -5.39 -6.41 12.26
CA GLY A 88 -6.46 -6.05 11.35
C GLY A 88 -6.05 -5.23 10.14
N ALA A 89 -4.77 -5.21 9.77
CA ALA A 89 -4.40 -4.62 8.49
C ALA A 89 -5.19 -5.26 7.35
N GLY A 90 -5.78 -4.41 6.48
CA GLY A 90 -6.49 -4.84 5.28
C GLY A 90 -5.55 -5.30 4.17
N GLY A 91 -4.25 -5.10 4.34
CA GLY A 91 -3.20 -5.59 3.46
C GLY A 91 -1.82 -5.18 3.92
N VAL A 92 -0.83 -5.74 3.23
CA VAL A 92 0.58 -5.42 3.41
C VAL A 92 1.20 -5.00 2.08
N LEU A 93 2.19 -4.10 2.14
CA LEU A 93 3.00 -3.67 1.02
C LEU A 93 4.47 -3.87 1.39
N VAL A 94 5.23 -4.62 0.59
CA VAL A 94 6.63 -4.93 0.87
C VAL A 94 7.54 -4.28 -0.18
N PRO A 95 8.50 -3.45 0.25
CA PRO A 95 9.46 -2.78 -0.63
C PRO A 95 10.61 -3.71 -1.04
N ASP A 96 11.47 -3.20 -1.92
CA ASP A 96 12.76 -3.78 -2.30
C ASP A 96 12.69 -5.25 -2.79
N ILE A 97 11.62 -5.62 -3.45
CA ILE A 97 11.47 -6.92 -4.09
C ILE A 97 12.30 -6.96 -5.39
N SER A 98 13.04 -8.05 -5.58
CA SER A 98 13.86 -8.28 -6.77
C SER A 98 13.61 -9.66 -7.41
N ARG A 99 13.11 -10.63 -6.65
CA ARG A 99 12.96 -12.03 -7.09
C ARG A 99 11.60 -12.59 -6.72
N LYS A 100 11.15 -13.58 -7.49
CA LYS A 100 9.84 -14.23 -7.25
C LYS A 100 9.79 -14.99 -5.93
N GLU A 101 10.89 -15.59 -5.50
CA GLU A 101 10.96 -16.33 -4.25
C GLU A 101 10.61 -15.46 -3.04
N GLU A 102 11.01 -14.18 -3.06
CA GLU A 102 10.68 -13.19 -2.02
C GLU A 102 9.17 -12.93 -1.97
N VAL A 103 8.51 -12.90 -3.13
CA VAL A 103 7.04 -12.75 -3.21
C VAL A 103 6.33 -14.02 -2.75
N GLU A 104 6.81 -15.19 -3.15
CA GLU A 104 6.24 -16.47 -2.73
C GLU A 104 6.34 -16.66 -1.20
N GLU A 105 7.48 -16.28 -0.60
CA GLU A 105 7.68 -16.29 0.86
C GLU A 105 6.73 -15.31 1.56
N LEU A 106 6.58 -14.09 1.03
CA LEU A 106 5.62 -13.12 1.54
C LEU A 106 4.20 -13.68 1.54
N ILE A 107 3.76 -14.25 0.41
CA ILE A 107 2.42 -14.82 0.28
C ILE A 107 2.23 -15.97 1.27
N LYS A 108 3.21 -16.87 1.39
CA LYS A 108 3.18 -17.96 2.38
C LYS A 108 3.03 -17.43 3.82
N ALA A 109 3.70 -16.33 4.16
CA ALA A 109 3.58 -15.70 5.47
C ALA A 109 2.19 -15.10 5.74
N THR A 110 1.43 -14.71 4.69
CA THR A 110 0.09 -14.12 4.84
C THR A 110 -1.04 -15.14 4.88
N LYS A 111 -0.81 -16.38 4.42
CA LYS A 111 -1.85 -17.41 4.24
C LYS A 111 -1.71 -18.54 5.26
N PHE A 112 -2.87 -19.07 5.67
CA PHE A 112 -2.92 -20.27 6.52
C PHE A 112 -2.60 -21.55 5.74
N PRO A 113 -2.16 -22.65 6.44
CA PRO A 113 -2.04 -23.94 5.78
C PRO A 113 -3.36 -24.40 5.14
N PRO A 114 -3.35 -25.11 3.99
CA PRO A 114 -2.15 -25.59 3.25
C PRO A 114 -1.53 -24.55 2.30
N ARG A 115 -2.11 -23.33 2.16
CA ARG A 115 -1.66 -22.29 1.20
C ARG A 115 -0.43 -21.53 1.69
N GLY A 116 -0.13 -21.55 2.99
CA GLY A 116 0.98 -20.82 3.58
C GLY A 116 1.38 -21.41 4.95
N THR A 117 2.11 -20.57 5.72
CA THR A 117 2.71 -20.95 6.99
C THR A 117 2.26 -20.11 8.17
N ARG A 118 1.27 -19.23 7.96
CA ARG A 118 0.74 -18.34 9.01
C ARG A 118 0.18 -19.16 10.18
N GLY A 119 0.60 -18.82 11.40
CA GLY A 119 0.04 -19.40 12.63
C GLY A 119 -1.42 -18.98 12.83
N TYR A 120 -2.25 -19.92 13.31
CA TYR A 120 -3.66 -19.65 13.55
C TYR A 120 -3.92 -19.15 14.97
N SER A 121 -4.51 -17.97 15.09
CA SER A 121 -5.18 -17.52 16.30
C SER A 121 -6.28 -16.54 15.91
N SER A 122 -7.53 -16.78 16.34
CA SER A 122 -8.62 -15.85 16.21
C SER A 122 -8.78 -14.91 17.43
N LEU A 123 -7.95 -15.10 18.47
CA LEU A 123 -7.95 -14.26 19.67
C LEU A 123 -7.13 -12.99 19.45
N CYS A 124 -7.44 -12.29 18.34
CA CYS A 124 -6.80 -11.06 17.91
C CYS A 124 -7.85 -10.10 17.31
N PHE A 125 -7.48 -8.86 17.01
CA PHE A 125 -8.43 -7.87 16.53
C PHE A 125 -9.09 -8.29 15.20
N SER A 126 -8.34 -8.84 14.24
CA SER A 126 -8.90 -9.33 12.97
C SER A 126 -9.88 -10.51 13.15
N GLY A 127 -9.67 -11.33 14.17
CA GLY A 127 -10.59 -12.39 14.60
C GLY A 127 -11.72 -11.91 15.50
N GLN A 128 -11.81 -10.58 15.73
CA GLN A 128 -12.80 -9.98 16.64
C GLN A 128 -12.79 -10.64 18.04
N TRP A 129 -11.56 -10.92 18.53
CA TRP A 129 -11.33 -11.55 19.83
C TRP A 129 -12.04 -12.90 19.97
N GLY A 130 -12.07 -13.69 18.89
CA GLY A 130 -12.68 -15.02 18.84
C GLY A 130 -14.14 -15.05 18.35
N ALA A 131 -14.79 -13.90 18.16
CA ALA A 131 -16.15 -13.85 17.60
C ALA A 131 -16.20 -14.29 16.12
N ARG A 132 -15.11 -14.06 15.38
CA ARG A 132 -14.87 -14.65 14.06
C ARG A 132 -13.78 -15.71 14.22
N SER A 133 -14.12 -16.98 14.02
CA SER A 133 -13.22 -18.09 14.29
C SER A 133 -13.36 -19.24 13.30
N GLY A 134 -12.48 -20.25 13.38
CA GLY A 134 -12.52 -21.43 12.53
C GLY A 134 -12.45 -21.07 11.03
N LYS A 135 -13.27 -21.73 10.23
CA LYS A 135 -13.31 -21.54 8.77
C LYS A 135 -13.70 -20.11 8.37
N ASP A 136 -14.59 -19.46 9.13
CA ASP A 136 -15.04 -18.10 8.82
C ASP A 136 -13.90 -17.09 8.93
N PHE A 137 -13.01 -17.27 9.91
CA PHE A 137 -11.84 -16.42 10.04
C PHE A 137 -10.84 -16.65 8.91
N VAL A 138 -10.58 -17.91 8.56
CA VAL A 138 -9.67 -18.26 7.45
C VAL A 138 -10.20 -17.71 6.13
N ASN A 139 -11.48 -17.95 5.84
CA ASN A 139 -12.13 -17.45 4.61
C ASN A 139 -12.10 -15.92 4.54
N TRP A 140 -12.35 -15.25 5.65
CA TRP A 140 -12.25 -13.78 5.71
C TRP A 140 -10.82 -13.31 5.43
N CYS A 141 -9.81 -13.93 6.05
CA CYS A 141 -8.41 -13.58 5.77
C CYS A 141 -8.04 -13.80 4.30
N ASP A 142 -8.49 -14.88 3.71
CA ASP A 142 -8.22 -15.19 2.31
C ASP A 142 -8.93 -14.24 1.33
N SER A 143 -10.11 -13.75 1.72
CA SER A 143 -10.92 -12.86 0.87
C SER A 143 -10.59 -11.38 1.03
N GLU A 144 -10.26 -10.91 2.24
CA GLU A 144 -10.16 -9.48 2.53
C GLU A 144 -8.72 -8.94 2.57
N ILE A 145 -7.72 -9.80 2.84
CA ILE A 145 -6.33 -9.35 2.97
C ILE A 145 -5.67 -9.24 1.60
N LEU A 146 -5.16 -8.04 1.30
CA LEU A 146 -4.40 -7.75 0.09
C LEU A 146 -2.89 -7.86 0.32
N VAL A 147 -2.19 -8.43 -0.64
CA VAL A 147 -0.72 -8.51 -0.66
C VAL A 147 -0.19 -7.68 -1.82
N GLY A 148 0.63 -6.69 -1.51
CA GLY A 148 1.27 -5.81 -2.49
C GLY A 148 2.79 -5.83 -2.36
N ILE A 149 3.47 -5.46 -3.44
CA ILE A 149 4.91 -5.27 -3.49
C ILE A 149 5.25 -3.95 -4.17
N MET A 150 6.45 -3.42 -3.90
CA MET A 150 6.95 -2.26 -4.62
C MET A 150 7.81 -2.68 -5.82
N ILE A 151 7.63 -1.96 -6.91
CA ILE A 151 8.43 -2.05 -8.13
C ILE A 151 9.33 -0.81 -8.17
N GLU A 152 10.56 -0.94 -7.72
CA GLU A 152 11.41 0.22 -7.44
C GLU A 152 12.90 0.02 -7.67
N ASN A 153 13.30 -1.08 -8.33
CA ASN A 153 14.66 -1.32 -8.75
C ASN A 153 14.72 -1.90 -10.16
N GLU A 154 15.91 -1.83 -10.80
CA GLU A 154 16.08 -2.27 -12.18
C GLU A 154 15.95 -3.80 -12.32
N GLU A 155 16.29 -4.55 -11.27
CA GLU A 155 16.26 -6.01 -11.29
C GLU A 155 14.82 -6.54 -11.41
N VAL A 156 13.87 -5.98 -10.65
CA VAL A 156 12.45 -6.37 -10.70
C VAL A 156 11.83 -6.11 -12.08
N ILE A 157 12.24 -5.03 -12.78
CA ILE A 157 11.74 -4.70 -14.12
C ILE A 157 12.12 -5.77 -15.16
N THR A 158 13.24 -6.45 -14.98
CA THR A 158 13.65 -7.54 -15.89
C THR A 158 12.84 -8.80 -15.66
N ARG A 159 12.19 -8.96 -14.51
CA ARG A 159 11.46 -10.16 -14.05
C ARG A 159 9.96 -9.94 -13.84
N LEU A 160 9.41 -8.86 -14.40
CA LEU A 160 8.00 -8.49 -14.17
C LEU A 160 7.02 -9.63 -14.48
N ASP A 161 7.17 -10.32 -15.60
CA ASP A 161 6.28 -11.42 -15.97
C ASP A 161 6.32 -12.57 -14.95
N GLU A 162 7.52 -12.93 -14.51
CA GLU A 162 7.75 -13.97 -13.52
C GLU A 162 7.12 -13.62 -12.18
N ILE A 163 7.31 -12.37 -11.73
CA ILE A 163 6.84 -11.89 -10.43
C ILE A 163 5.32 -11.63 -10.44
N LEU A 164 4.81 -10.97 -11.47
CA LEU A 164 3.40 -10.58 -11.52
C LEU A 164 2.46 -11.75 -11.84
N SER A 165 2.99 -12.87 -12.37
CA SER A 165 2.21 -14.09 -12.55
C SER A 165 1.88 -14.85 -11.27
N ILE A 166 2.53 -14.50 -10.15
CA ILE A 166 2.37 -15.23 -8.89
C ILE A 166 0.95 -15.06 -8.34
N GLU A 167 0.31 -16.20 -8.04
CA GLU A 167 -1.00 -16.23 -7.41
C GLU A 167 -0.92 -15.74 -5.95
N GLY A 168 -1.89 -14.92 -5.53
CA GLY A 168 -1.93 -14.34 -4.19
C GLY A 168 -1.22 -12.99 -4.05
N LEU A 169 -0.50 -12.53 -5.07
CA LEU A 169 -0.12 -11.12 -5.22
C LEU A 169 -1.34 -10.35 -5.74
N ASP A 170 -1.75 -9.28 -5.08
CA ASP A 170 -2.99 -8.58 -5.40
C ASP A 170 -2.77 -7.26 -6.13
N PHE A 171 -1.72 -6.51 -5.82
CA PHE A 171 -1.40 -5.22 -6.45
C PHE A 171 0.09 -4.92 -6.41
N VAL A 172 0.53 -3.93 -7.17
CA VAL A 172 1.89 -3.42 -7.13
C VAL A 172 1.90 -1.90 -6.98
N LEU A 173 2.90 -1.36 -6.28
CA LEU A 173 3.17 0.07 -6.21
C LEU A 173 4.47 0.37 -6.95
N PHE A 174 4.42 1.24 -7.96
CA PHE A 174 5.62 1.71 -8.63
C PHE A 174 6.24 2.86 -7.84
N GLY A 175 7.51 2.68 -7.41
CA GLY A 175 8.31 3.65 -6.66
C GLY A 175 9.26 4.43 -7.56
N PRO A 176 8.86 5.54 -8.24
CA PRO A 176 9.68 6.20 -9.24
C PRO A 176 10.95 6.85 -8.67
N SER A 177 10.95 7.24 -7.41
CA SER A 177 12.11 7.83 -6.73
C SER A 177 13.21 6.81 -6.53
N ASP A 178 12.87 5.69 -5.88
CA ASP A 178 13.81 4.62 -5.57
C ASP A 178 14.25 3.92 -6.86
N TYR A 179 13.34 3.74 -7.81
CA TYR A 179 13.69 3.24 -9.13
C TYR A 179 14.73 4.13 -9.83
N SER A 180 14.56 5.46 -9.79
CA SER A 180 15.56 6.37 -10.38
C SER A 180 16.92 6.29 -9.69
N MET A 181 16.93 6.10 -8.37
CA MET A 181 18.15 5.89 -7.60
C MET A 181 18.82 4.56 -7.95
N SER A 182 18.05 3.49 -8.17
CA SER A 182 18.58 2.17 -8.58
C SER A 182 19.28 2.21 -9.95
N LEU A 183 18.89 3.15 -10.82
CA LEU A 183 19.58 3.42 -12.10
C LEU A 183 20.90 4.20 -11.94
N GLY A 184 21.31 4.54 -10.71
CA GLY A 184 22.49 5.36 -10.44
C GLY A 184 22.29 6.86 -10.72
N LEU A 185 21.06 7.32 -10.90
CA LEU A 185 20.78 8.74 -11.10
C LEU A 185 20.98 9.53 -9.80
N ARG A 186 21.55 10.72 -9.92
CA ARG A 186 21.83 11.57 -8.76
C ARG A 186 20.55 12.28 -8.31
N GLY A 187 19.92 11.75 -7.27
CA GLY A 187 18.65 12.22 -6.70
C GLY A 187 17.42 11.70 -7.46
N PRO A 188 16.22 11.81 -6.86
CA PRO A 188 14.98 11.32 -7.45
C PRO A 188 14.63 12.06 -8.75
N GLN A 189 14.47 11.31 -9.85
CA GLN A 189 14.18 11.84 -11.18
C GLN A 189 12.98 11.11 -11.82
N LYS A 190 11.79 11.27 -11.24
CA LYS A 190 10.57 10.57 -11.68
C LYS A 190 10.21 10.78 -13.16
N ASN A 191 10.61 11.91 -13.76
CA ASN A 191 10.33 12.21 -15.16
C ASN A 191 11.44 11.75 -16.12
N HIS A 192 12.50 11.10 -15.63
CA HIS A 192 13.56 10.57 -16.49
C HIS A 192 12.96 9.52 -17.45
N PRO A 193 13.35 9.52 -18.76
CA PRO A 193 12.76 8.60 -19.75
C PRO A 193 12.76 7.14 -19.31
N LYS A 194 13.88 6.62 -18.80
CA LYS A 194 13.97 5.24 -18.31
C LYS A 194 12.96 4.94 -17.18
N VAL A 195 12.68 5.90 -16.30
CA VAL A 195 11.70 5.74 -15.21
C VAL A 195 10.28 5.69 -15.78
N GLN A 196 9.97 6.55 -16.74
CA GLN A 196 8.67 6.55 -17.42
C GLN A 196 8.45 5.27 -18.26
N ASP A 197 9.50 4.78 -18.92
CA ASP A 197 9.43 3.53 -19.70
C ASP A 197 9.25 2.32 -18.77
N ALA A 198 9.92 2.27 -17.63
CA ALA A 198 9.73 1.23 -16.61
C ALA A 198 8.31 1.23 -16.05
N LEU A 199 7.74 2.41 -15.76
CA LEU A 199 6.33 2.53 -15.32
C LEU A 199 5.37 1.99 -16.39
N LYS A 200 5.52 2.40 -17.66
CA LYS A 200 4.68 1.90 -18.76
C LYS A 200 4.77 0.39 -18.89
N LYS A 201 5.99 -0.16 -18.83
CA LYS A 201 6.22 -1.62 -18.86
C LYS A 201 5.56 -2.29 -17.67
N THR A 202 5.65 -1.73 -16.47
CA THR A 202 4.99 -2.26 -15.28
C THR A 202 3.48 -2.31 -15.46
N ILE A 203 2.86 -1.24 -15.97
CA ILE A 203 1.41 -1.17 -16.22
C ILE A 203 1.00 -2.21 -17.26
N GLU A 204 1.75 -2.32 -18.37
CA GLU A 204 1.47 -3.28 -19.43
C GLU A 204 1.49 -4.73 -18.90
N VAL A 205 2.57 -5.12 -18.19
CA VAL A 205 2.70 -6.46 -17.64
C VAL A 205 1.65 -6.71 -16.56
N ALA A 206 1.43 -5.77 -15.65
CA ALA A 206 0.44 -5.89 -14.59
C ALA A 206 -0.99 -6.07 -15.14
N SER A 207 -1.32 -5.40 -16.24
CA SER A 207 -2.62 -5.56 -16.93
C SER A 207 -2.83 -6.99 -17.43
N ARG A 208 -1.80 -7.67 -17.95
CA ARG A 208 -1.89 -9.08 -18.39
C ARG A 208 -2.28 -10.02 -17.25
N TYR A 209 -1.80 -9.73 -16.05
CA TYR A 209 -2.07 -10.51 -14.83
C TYR A 209 -3.20 -9.92 -13.99
N LYS A 210 -3.92 -8.89 -14.48
CA LYS A 210 -5.02 -8.23 -13.78
C LYS A 210 -4.61 -7.68 -12.41
N LYS A 211 -3.36 -7.21 -12.28
CA LYS A 211 -2.85 -6.59 -11.06
C LYS A 211 -2.97 -5.07 -11.18
N PRO A 212 -3.75 -4.39 -10.31
CA PRO A 212 -3.78 -2.93 -10.30
C PRO A 212 -2.41 -2.36 -9.92
N VAL A 213 -2.03 -1.28 -10.61
CA VAL A 213 -0.80 -0.53 -10.32
C VAL A 213 -1.13 0.69 -9.49
N ALA A 214 -0.43 0.84 -8.37
CA ALA A 214 -0.44 2.01 -7.50
C ALA A 214 0.72 2.96 -7.84
N ILE A 215 0.50 4.26 -7.65
CA ILE A 215 1.53 5.28 -7.77
C ILE A 215 1.24 6.47 -6.84
N GLY A 216 2.29 7.06 -6.27
CA GLY A 216 2.20 8.30 -5.52
C GLY A 216 2.24 9.52 -6.43
N VAL A 217 1.36 10.50 -6.15
CA VAL A 217 1.28 11.78 -6.86
C VAL A 217 1.66 12.95 -5.95
N GLY A 218 2.13 14.03 -6.56
CA GLY A 218 2.47 15.28 -5.90
C GLY A 218 1.77 16.46 -6.58
N GLN A 219 2.14 17.69 -6.18
CA GLN A 219 1.62 18.89 -6.84
C GLN A 219 2.16 19.02 -8.28
N PRO A 220 1.32 19.47 -9.22
CA PRO A 220 -0.12 19.72 -9.11
C PRO A 220 -0.91 18.41 -9.08
N TRP A 221 -1.69 18.20 -8.00
CA TRP A 221 -2.31 16.91 -7.67
C TRP A 221 -3.23 16.36 -8.76
N GLU A 222 -4.13 17.17 -9.26
CA GLU A 222 -5.15 16.74 -10.22
C GLU A 222 -4.53 16.35 -11.56
N GLU A 223 -3.60 17.17 -12.07
CA GLU A 223 -2.93 16.92 -13.34
C GLU A 223 -2.06 15.66 -13.28
N GLU A 224 -1.31 15.49 -12.19
CA GLU A 224 -0.46 14.33 -12.02
C GLU A 224 -1.29 13.06 -11.84
N ALA A 225 -2.37 13.09 -11.04
CA ALA A 225 -3.29 11.97 -10.89
C ALA A 225 -3.93 11.59 -12.22
N LYS A 226 -4.46 12.58 -12.97
CA LYS A 226 -5.05 12.34 -14.29
C LYS A 226 -4.05 11.67 -15.23
N LYS A 227 -2.81 12.16 -15.30
CA LYS A 227 -1.74 11.56 -16.12
C LYS A 227 -1.58 10.07 -15.85
N TYR A 228 -1.50 9.66 -14.58
CA TYR A 228 -1.27 8.26 -14.23
C TYR A 228 -2.52 7.39 -14.36
N ILE A 229 -3.71 7.93 -14.11
CA ILE A 229 -4.98 7.24 -14.37
C ILE A 229 -5.13 6.96 -15.87
N ASP A 230 -4.85 7.94 -16.72
CA ASP A 230 -4.91 7.81 -18.19
C ASP A 230 -3.87 6.79 -18.70
N LEU A 231 -2.71 6.64 -18.02
CA LEU A 231 -1.72 5.61 -18.30
C LEU A 231 -2.16 4.21 -17.87
N GLY A 232 -3.14 4.08 -16.97
CA GLY A 232 -3.67 2.79 -16.53
C GLY A 232 -3.48 2.47 -15.04
N CYS A 233 -2.92 3.38 -14.23
CA CYS A 233 -2.90 3.20 -12.76
C CYS A 233 -4.33 3.21 -12.21
N ARG A 234 -4.57 2.40 -11.18
CA ARG A 234 -5.89 2.26 -10.54
C ARG A 234 -5.87 2.50 -9.03
N ILE A 235 -4.70 2.73 -8.46
CA ILE A 235 -4.52 3.12 -7.06
C ILE A 235 -3.66 4.38 -7.05
N ILE A 236 -4.18 5.47 -6.49
CA ILE A 236 -3.49 6.77 -6.43
C ILE A 236 -3.25 7.13 -4.96
N GLU A 237 -1.99 7.26 -4.58
CA GLU A 237 -1.61 7.82 -3.28
C GLU A 237 -1.43 9.34 -3.39
N ILE A 238 -2.29 10.11 -2.74
CA ILE A 238 -2.25 11.58 -2.74
C ILE A 238 -1.19 12.03 -1.73
N GLY A 239 0.05 12.01 -2.16
CA GLY A 239 1.21 12.43 -1.38
C GLY A 239 1.42 11.64 -0.08
N HIS A 240 2.13 12.28 0.85
CA HIS A 240 2.32 11.83 2.23
C HIS A 240 1.71 12.87 3.15
N ASP A 241 1.10 12.47 4.25
CA ASP A 241 0.41 13.37 5.19
C ASP A 241 1.27 14.58 5.59
N VAL A 242 2.52 14.36 5.98
CA VAL A 242 3.47 15.41 6.36
C VAL A 242 3.85 16.34 5.20
N VAL A 243 3.89 15.83 3.96
CA VAL A 243 4.17 16.64 2.76
C VAL A 243 2.96 17.48 2.39
N VAL A 244 1.77 16.90 2.45
CA VAL A 244 0.50 17.61 2.20
C VAL A 244 0.34 18.75 3.19
N LEU A 245 0.47 18.49 4.50
CA LEU A 245 0.41 19.50 5.54
C LEU A 245 1.43 20.63 5.33
N ARG A 246 2.69 20.27 5.07
CA ARG A 246 3.75 21.25 4.79
C ARG A 246 3.41 22.12 3.57
N SER A 247 2.89 21.54 2.51
CA SER A 247 2.58 22.28 1.28
C SER A 247 1.45 23.28 1.49
N ILE A 248 0.39 22.88 2.20
CA ILE A 248 -0.74 23.76 2.55
C ILE A 248 -0.27 24.90 3.45
N TRP A 249 0.44 24.60 4.54
CA TRP A 249 0.93 25.64 5.46
C TRP A 249 1.89 26.61 4.78
N LYS A 250 2.80 26.10 3.90
CA LYS A 250 3.70 26.96 3.13
C LYS A 250 2.92 27.90 2.21
N GLY A 251 1.92 27.38 1.49
CA GLY A 251 1.07 28.20 0.62
C GLY A 251 0.34 29.32 1.39
N LEU A 252 -0.33 28.95 2.49
CA LEU A 252 -1.07 29.90 3.34
C LEU A 252 -0.14 30.92 3.97
N SER A 253 1.01 30.50 4.53
CA SER A 253 1.95 31.45 5.17
C SER A 253 2.52 32.44 4.16
N THR A 254 2.81 32.01 2.93
CA THR A 254 3.28 32.89 1.87
C THR A 254 2.18 33.88 1.45
N ALA A 255 0.95 33.40 1.25
CA ALA A 255 -0.18 34.27 0.88
C ALA A 255 -0.46 35.33 1.94
N ILE A 256 -0.47 34.96 3.24
CA ILE A 256 -0.75 35.90 4.33
C ILE A 256 0.38 36.93 4.52
N ARG A 257 1.65 36.53 4.33
CA ARG A 257 2.78 37.47 4.45
C ARG A 257 2.86 38.49 3.30
N ASN A 258 2.16 38.26 2.21
CA ASN A 258 2.11 39.16 1.05
C ASN A 258 0.90 40.12 1.10
N ILE A 259 0.11 40.11 2.20
CA ILE A 259 -0.94 41.09 2.50
C ILE A 259 -0.32 42.34 3.17
#